data_cef3b15a7c2c1f8b3f6df75b4280c27a
#
_entry.id   cef3b15a7c2c1f8b3f6df75b4280c27a
#
_cell.length_a   1.000
_cell.length_b   1.000
_cell.length_c   1.000
_cell.angle_alpha   90.00
_cell.angle_beta   90.00
_cell.angle_gamma   90.00
#
_symmetry.space_group_name_H-M   'P 1'
#
loop_
_entity.id
_entity.type
_entity.pdbx_description
1 polymer ?
#
loop_
_entity_poly.entity_id
_entity_poly.type
_entity_poly.pdbx_seq_one_letter_code
_entity_poly.pdbx_strand_id
1 'polypeptide(L)'
;MKISEFENVKKYKFLGTDENTNNVRLRELDDLAKYLPDWGLNVELGVYNGVTIGCLATARPELEFHGFDSFEGLPEDWDMGQKNVKAEAFDRKGELPEVPDNVKL
;
A
#
# COMPACT_ATOMS: atom_id res chain seq x y z
N MET A 1 -8.43 14.81 -5.21
CA MET A 1 -7.24 14.81 -4.32
C MET A 1 -6.10 14.13 -5.05
N LYS A 2 -4.91 14.67 -4.95
CA LYS A 2 -3.72 14.04 -5.53
C LYS A 2 -3.13 13.03 -4.55
N ILE A 3 -2.45 12.00 -5.07
CA ILE A 3 -1.77 10.99 -4.23
C ILE A 3 -0.82 11.64 -3.23
N SER A 4 -0.11 12.71 -3.64
CA SER A 4 0.82 13.45 -2.78
C SER A 4 0.16 14.10 -1.55
N GLU A 5 -1.16 14.23 -1.53
CA GLU A 5 -1.92 14.80 -0.43
C GLU A 5 -2.36 13.76 0.60
N PHE A 6 -2.18 12.47 0.30
CA PHE A 6 -2.48 11.39 1.22
C PHE A 6 -1.42 11.33 2.34
N GLU A 7 -1.84 11.44 3.59
CA GLU A 7 -0.92 11.57 4.73
C GLU A 7 0.09 10.42 4.85
N ASN A 8 -0.32 9.19 4.55
CA ASN A 8 0.60 8.05 4.61
C ASN A 8 1.73 8.13 3.58
N VAL A 9 1.52 8.81 2.46
CA VAL A 9 2.57 9.05 1.46
C VAL A 9 3.66 9.97 2.04
N LYS A 10 3.28 10.93 2.87
CA LYS A 10 4.21 11.83 3.55
C LYS A 10 4.94 11.13 4.69
N LYS A 11 4.25 10.23 5.39
CA LYS A 11 4.74 9.55 6.58
C LYS A 11 5.55 8.29 6.27
N TYR A 12 5.11 7.51 5.29
CA TYR A 12 5.71 6.22 4.95
C TYR A 12 6.17 6.20 3.51
N LYS A 13 7.36 5.61 3.29
CA LYS A 13 7.88 5.29 1.96
C LYS A 13 7.68 3.81 1.68
N PHE A 14 7.79 3.42 0.41
CA PHE A 14 7.91 2.00 0.08
C PHE A 14 9.16 1.43 0.72
N LEU A 15 9.03 0.26 1.31
CA LEU A 15 10.11 -0.40 2.03
C LEU A 15 11.34 -0.58 1.14
N GLY A 16 12.51 -0.16 1.64
CA GLY A 16 13.78 -0.35 0.97
C GLY A 16 14.01 0.56 -0.24
N THR A 17 13.20 1.60 -0.43
CA THR A 17 13.37 2.53 -1.56
C THR A 17 14.04 3.83 -1.12
N ASP A 18 14.89 4.39 -2.01
CA ASP A 18 15.33 5.77 -1.90
C ASP A 18 14.22 6.73 -2.33
N GLU A 19 14.46 8.04 -2.17
CA GLU A 19 13.49 9.07 -2.50
C GLU A 19 13.10 9.07 -3.99
N ASN A 20 14.07 8.92 -4.89
CA ASN A 20 13.82 8.90 -6.33
C ASN A 20 12.96 7.70 -6.73
N THR A 21 13.31 6.50 -6.26
CA THR A 21 12.55 5.27 -6.54
C THR A 21 11.13 5.37 -5.96
N ASN A 22 11.01 5.92 -4.75
CA ASN A 22 9.70 6.13 -4.13
C ASN A 22 8.82 7.06 -4.98
N ASN A 23 9.37 8.17 -5.47
CA ASN A 23 8.64 9.12 -6.31
C ASN A 23 8.22 8.51 -7.64
N VAL A 24 9.06 7.68 -8.26
CA VAL A 24 8.71 6.95 -9.48
C VAL A 24 7.53 6.01 -9.23
N ARG A 25 7.56 5.25 -8.14
CA ARG A 25 6.46 4.35 -7.77
C ARG A 25 5.15 5.08 -7.52
N LEU A 26 5.20 6.24 -6.86
CA LEU A 26 4.01 7.06 -6.64
C LEU A 26 3.40 7.55 -7.96
N ARG A 27 4.23 7.94 -8.93
CA ARG A 27 3.75 8.31 -10.27
C ARG A 27 3.15 7.15 -11.02
N GLU A 28 3.75 5.97 -10.93
CA GLU A 28 3.23 4.74 -11.53
C GLU A 28 1.86 4.37 -10.97
N LEU A 29 1.67 4.49 -9.65
CA LEU A 29 0.38 4.26 -9.01
C LEU A 29 -0.67 5.28 -9.44
N ASP A 30 -0.30 6.55 -9.59
CA ASP A 30 -1.20 7.59 -10.08
C ASP A 30 -1.66 7.30 -11.50
N ASP A 31 -0.74 6.87 -12.37
CA ASP A 31 -1.06 6.45 -13.73
C ASP A 31 -1.94 5.20 -13.75
N LEU A 32 -1.61 4.19 -12.95
CA LEU A 32 -2.41 2.96 -12.84
C LEU A 32 -3.85 3.25 -12.39
N ALA A 33 -4.01 4.15 -11.45
CA ALA A 33 -5.32 4.49 -10.90
C ALA A 33 -6.30 4.96 -11.99
N LYS A 34 -5.81 5.64 -13.04
CA LYS A 34 -6.63 6.11 -14.17
C LYS A 34 -7.26 4.98 -14.97
N TYR A 35 -6.63 3.81 -14.97
CA TYR A 35 -7.08 2.64 -15.74
C TYR A 35 -7.95 1.67 -14.94
N LEU A 36 -8.15 1.92 -13.64
CA LEU A 36 -9.02 1.07 -12.85
C LEU A 36 -10.47 1.22 -13.31
N PRO A 37 -11.17 0.11 -13.60
CA PRO A 37 -12.57 0.19 -14.01
C PRO A 37 -13.47 0.65 -12.86
N ASP A 38 -14.65 1.14 -13.19
CA ASP A 38 -15.67 1.55 -12.23
C ASP A 38 -16.60 0.41 -11.79
N TRP A 39 -16.20 -0.83 -12.08
CA TRP A 39 -16.95 -2.04 -11.76
C TRP A 39 -16.02 -3.10 -11.18
N GLY A 40 -16.58 -4.05 -10.45
CA GLY A 40 -15.84 -5.15 -9.85
C GLY A 40 -15.26 -4.81 -8.47
N LEU A 41 -14.47 -5.72 -7.95
CA LEU A 41 -13.81 -5.59 -6.64
C LEU A 41 -12.37 -5.10 -6.82
N ASN A 42 -11.97 -4.16 -5.97
CA ASN A 42 -10.59 -3.72 -5.86
C ASN A 42 -10.03 -4.31 -4.58
N VAL A 43 -9.12 -5.27 -4.71
CA VAL A 43 -8.59 -6.03 -3.57
C VAL A 43 -7.07 -5.96 -3.56
N GLU A 44 -6.49 -5.70 -2.39
CA GLU A 44 -5.06 -5.82 -2.15
C GLU A 44 -4.80 -6.90 -1.10
N LEU A 45 -3.97 -7.87 -1.47
CA LEU A 45 -3.50 -8.92 -0.57
C LEU A 45 -2.09 -8.57 -0.12
N GLY A 46 -1.94 -8.23 1.15
CA GLY A 46 -0.72 -7.67 1.70
C GLY A 46 -0.74 -6.14 1.67
N VAL A 47 -1.00 -5.52 2.79
CA VAL A 47 -1.27 -4.07 2.91
C VAL A 47 -0.12 -3.34 3.62
N TYR A 48 0.40 -3.91 4.68
CA TYR A 48 1.41 -3.33 5.55
C TYR A 48 1.00 -1.92 6.04
N ASN A 49 1.73 -0.88 5.65
CA ASN A 49 1.44 0.51 6.05
C ASN A 49 0.32 1.18 5.22
N GLY A 50 -0.22 0.48 4.22
CA GLY A 50 -1.33 0.99 3.42
C GLY A 50 -0.95 2.04 2.39
N VAL A 51 0.33 2.14 1.99
CA VAL A 51 0.77 3.15 1.03
C VAL A 51 0.14 2.90 -0.34
N THR A 52 0.23 1.69 -0.87
CA THR A 52 -0.29 1.36 -2.20
C THR A 52 -1.81 1.51 -2.26
N ILE A 53 -2.53 0.84 -1.36
CA ILE A 53 -4.00 0.90 -1.35
C ILE A 53 -4.51 2.31 -1.06
N GLY A 54 -3.81 3.03 -0.17
CA GLY A 54 -4.14 4.42 0.15
C GLY A 54 -3.96 5.37 -1.03
N CYS A 55 -2.88 5.19 -1.80
CA CYS A 55 -2.63 5.98 -3.01
C CYS A 55 -3.71 5.75 -4.07
N LEU A 56 -4.04 4.49 -4.34
CA LEU A 56 -5.07 4.16 -5.33
C LEU A 56 -6.45 4.67 -4.90
N ALA A 57 -6.80 4.49 -3.64
CA ALA A 57 -8.08 4.94 -3.10
C ALA A 57 -8.20 6.47 -3.09
N THR A 58 -7.11 7.18 -2.81
CA THR A 58 -7.07 8.64 -2.87
C THR A 58 -7.26 9.15 -4.28
N ALA A 59 -6.64 8.49 -5.26
CA ALA A 59 -6.75 8.86 -6.67
C ALA A 59 -8.14 8.54 -7.25
N ARG A 60 -8.84 7.56 -6.71
CA ARG A 60 -10.17 7.11 -7.14
C ARG A 60 -11.15 7.08 -5.96
N PRO A 61 -11.53 8.26 -5.44
CA PRO A 61 -12.35 8.34 -4.22
C PRO A 61 -13.77 7.77 -4.41
N GLU A 62 -14.23 7.63 -5.64
CA GLU A 62 -15.55 7.03 -5.97
C GLU A 62 -15.55 5.50 -5.92
N LEU A 63 -14.37 4.86 -5.87
CA LEU A 63 -14.25 3.41 -5.81
C LEU A 63 -14.06 2.94 -4.36
N GLU A 64 -14.48 1.70 -4.09
CA GLU A 64 -14.23 1.04 -2.81
C GLU A 64 -13.08 0.05 -2.96
N PHE A 65 -12.19 0.02 -1.99
CA PHE A 65 -11.01 -0.85 -1.95
C PHE A 65 -11.05 -1.72 -0.72
N HIS A 66 -10.65 -2.99 -0.86
CA HIS A 66 -10.58 -3.96 0.23
C HIS A 66 -9.15 -4.44 0.41
N GLY A 67 -8.59 -4.27 1.60
CA GLY A 67 -7.24 -4.71 1.94
C GLY A 67 -7.26 -5.87 2.92
N PHE A 68 -6.39 -6.84 2.70
CA PHE A 68 -6.27 -8.03 3.56
C PHE A 68 -4.82 -8.20 3.99
N ASP A 69 -4.60 -8.24 5.29
CA ASP A 69 -3.29 -8.44 5.90
C ASP A 69 -3.50 -8.93 7.35
N SER A 70 -2.53 -9.62 7.89
CA SER A 70 -2.53 -9.94 9.33
C SER A 70 -2.13 -8.72 10.16
N PHE A 71 -1.36 -7.80 9.56
CA PHE A 71 -0.70 -6.67 10.22
C PHE A 71 0.28 -7.12 11.33
N GLU A 72 0.68 -8.38 11.28
CA GLU A 72 1.60 -9.02 12.22
C GLU A 72 2.87 -9.57 11.54
N GLY A 73 3.14 -9.11 10.32
CA GLY A 73 4.30 -9.53 9.56
C GLY A 73 4.07 -10.83 8.79
N LEU A 74 5.16 -11.52 8.49
CA LEU A 74 5.15 -12.78 7.76
C LEU A 74 5.16 -13.95 8.74
N PRO A 75 4.59 -15.13 8.37
CA PRO A 75 4.62 -16.31 9.23
C PRO A 75 6.03 -16.87 9.43
N GLU A 76 6.94 -16.59 8.47
CA GLU A 76 8.34 -17.01 8.53
C GLU A 76 9.19 -16.03 7.71
N ASP A 77 10.51 -16.12 7.85
CA ASP A 77 11.42 -15.33 7.02
C ASP A 77 11.25 -15.71 5.55
N TRP A 78 11.29 -14.72 4.69
CA TRP A 78 11.10 -14.91 3.25
C TRP A 78 12.45 -14.93 2.56
N ASP A 79 12.85 -16.12 2.08
CA ASP A 79 14.06 -16.31 1.29
C ASP A 79 13.76 -15.97 -0.18
N MET A 80 14.35 -14.88 -0.65
CA MET A 80 14.23 -14.42 -2.04
C MET A 80 15.48 -14.78 -2.87
N GLY A 81 16.30 -15.74 -2.41
CA GLY A 81 17.55 -16.12 -3.04
C GLY A 81 18.72 -15.24 -2.61
N GLN A 82 18.94 -14.13 -3.29
CA GLN A 82 20.03 -13.20 -2.96
C GLN A 82 19.70 -12.29 -1.77
N LYS A 83 18.44 -12.21 -1.35
CA LYS A 83 17.97 -11.37 -0.27
C LYS A 83 17.05 -12.17 0.63
N ASN A 84 17.19 -11.97 1.93
CA ASN A 84 16.32 -12.58 2.93
C ASN A 84 15.54 -11.49 3.66
N VAL A 85 14.20 -11.58 3.62
CA VAL A 85 13.31 -10.64 4.32
C VAL A 85 12.87 -11.30 5.62
N LYS A 86 13.14 -10.66 6.75
CA LYS A 86 12.78 -11.18 8.06
C LYS A 86 11.26 -11.15 8.28
N ALA A 87 10.75 -12.12 9.04
CA ALA A 87 9.32 -12.24 9.33
C ALA A 87 8.74 -10.94 9.92
N GLU A 88 9.48 -10.27 10.78
CA GLU A 88 9.07 -9.02 11.42
C GLU A 88 9.14 -7.77 10.54
N ALA A 89 9.63 -7.86 9.31
CA ALA A 89 9.82 -6.69 8.43
C ALA A 89 8.53 -5.93 8.14
N PHE A 90 7.40 -6.62 8.12
CA PHE A 90 6.08 -6.04 7.83
C PHE A 90 5.14 -6.09 9.04
N ASP A 91 5.70 -6.30 10.23
CA ASP A 91 4.93 -6.39 11.47
C ASP A 91 4.47 -5.02 11.94
N ARG A 92 3.18 -4.84 12.07
CA ARG A 92 2.55 -3.66 12.68
C ARG A 92 1.96 -3.95 14.05
N LYS A 93 2.28 -5.12 14.61
CA LYS A 93 1.77 -5.56 15.93
C LYS A 93 0.23 -5.58 15.99
N GLY A 94 -0.40 -5.90 14.88
CA GLY A 94 -1.86 -5.94 14.74
C GLY A 94 -2.53 -4.58 14.57
N GLU A 95 -1.78 -3.48 14.56
CA GLU A 95 -2.36 -2.14 14.37
C GLU A 95 -2.68 -1.86 12.91
N LEU A 96 -3.91 -1.41 12.65
CA LEU A 96 -4.32 -1.03 11.30
C LEU A 96 -3.69 0.31 10.91
N PRO A 97 -3.23 0.45 9.64
CA PRO A 97 -2.74 1.74 9.16
C PRO A 97 -3.89 2.72 8.95
N GLU A 98 -3.57 4.01 8.96
CA GLU A 98 -4.49 5.04 8.52
C GLU A 98 -4.71 4.92 7.01
N VAL A 99 -5.98 4.88 6.59
CA VAL A 99 -6.36 4.77 5.19
C VAL A 99 -7.54 5.71 4.89
N PRO A 100 -7.74 6.08 3.62
CA PRO A 100 -8.93 6.84 3.23
C PRO A 100 -10.24 6.09 3.54
N ASP A 101 -11.35 6.84 3.64
CA ASP A 101 -12.65 6.29 4.02
C ASP A 101 -13.19 5.23 3.04
N ASN A 102 -12.75 5.25 1.78
CA ASN A 102 -13.14 4.28 0.77
C ASN A 102 -12.28 2.99 0.79
N VAL A 103 -11.44 2.81 1.81
CA VAL A 103 -10.69 1.57 2.05
C VAL A 103 -11.29 0.83 3.24
N LYS A 104 -11.53 -0.47 3.07
CA LYS A 104 -11.96 -1.42 4.12
C LYS A 104 -10.82 -2.38 4.39
N LEU A 105 -10.40 -2.48 5.63
CA LEU A 105 -9.34 -3.39 6.08
C LEU A 105 -9.91 -4.55 6.89
#